data_24b1a0b7e7871528708408cb4039e3b5
#
_entry.id   24b1a0b7e7871528708408cb4039e3b5
#
_cell.length_a   1.000
_cell.length_b   1.000
_cell.length_c   1.000
_cell.angle_alpha   90.00
_cell.angle_beta   90.00
_cell.angle_gamma   90.00
#
_symmetry.space_group_name_H-M   'P 1'
#
loop_
_entity.id
_entity.type
_entity.pdbx_description
1 polymer ?
#
loop_
_entity_poly.entity_id
_entity_poly.type
_entity_poly.pdbx_seq_one_letter_code
_entity_poly.pdbx_strand_id
1 'polypeptide(L)'
;MHIKAKYQYTHFLYPFVIDSEKYPYFIESILKKTKEWTMVYHQYKSDEESYDFFLPYMRKFLFPSLFWDKKYIKKFKTQGVFRRSLELSKTTCITFKYNMARIKKGSITDFDGKVINYDISDIKIICFEGGICFIDFKTQIDEKSELIDFNKILDFNHYFRNLTPRIKGSAINRIVENSKTVNIPKFIRNITSEYESKSLDKMYFDKMFTYSYVCVDDWEKDTDFYKMQNDFYKFQYVMHSKSSAIFNEECDRLFDNVYSRWKYSMFGFSRESGVVFVSDKEKYDITRMPYNFEKRYLYMVLIALYQRISLINFSQNLMRQDKTAVKKLKKNLTQFTNSSWFGQITNSEHGMDIWKLWQKAFGLPELYDEVHKEYLEYYDYVVSNNQSRISMILMIFYVINISFSGIQMLTNVINLEDIQVYIIIAMVFSALSYPTYLIASWIKHKFEKKF
;
A
#
# COMPACT_ATOMS: atom_id res chain seq x y z
N MET A 1 11.93 30.47 -19.78
CA MET A 1 12.17 31.15 -18.48
C MET A 1 13.08 30.26 -17.68
N HIS A 2 14.18 30.76 -17.09
CA HIS A 2 14.99 29.96 -16.17
C HIS A 2 14.34 30.04 -14.78
N ILE A 3 13.57 29.01 -14.43
CA ILE A 3 12.94 28.91 -13.12
C ILE A 3 14.04 28.56 -12.10
N LYS A 4 14.07 29.30 -11.00
CA LYS A 4 14.96 29.07 -9.88
C LYS A 4 14.17 28.86 -8.60
N ALA A 5 14.63 28.00 -7.72
CA ALA A 5 13.99 27.69 -6.45
C ALA A 5 14.88 28.14 -5.29
N LYS A 6 14.28 28.71 -4.26
CA LYS A 6 14.96 29.05 -3.00
C LYS A 6 15.28 27.82 -2.18
N TYR A 7 14.35 26.85 -2.16
CA TYR A 7 14.56 25.57 -1.51
C TYR A 7 13.61 24.50 -2.04
N GLN A 8 13.95 23.29 -1.80
CA GLN A 8 13.26 22.10 -2.24
C GLN A 8 13.38 21.00 -1.18
N TYR A 9 12.29 20.24 -0.99
CA TYR A 9 12.28 19.00 -0.23
C TYR A 9 11.60 17.92 -1.05
N THR A 10 12.10 16.70 -0.97
CA THR A 10 11.43 15.56 -1.61
C THR A 10 11.42 14.37 -0.65
N HIS A 11 10.24 13.79 -0.48
CA HIS A 11 10.03 12.50 0.13
C HIS A 11 9.97 11.44 -0.96
N PHE A 12 10.84 10.44 -0.90
CA PHE A 12 10.79 9.27 -1.77
C PHE A 12 10.28 8.09 -0.95
N LEU A 13 9.08 7.62 -1.29
CA LEU A 13 8.41 6.55 -0.57
C LEU A 13 8.58 5.24 -1.33
N TYR A 14 9.29 4.29 -0.71
CA TYR A 14 9.38 2.93 -1.22
C TYR A 14 8.35 2.05 -0.51
N PRO A 15 7.28 1.60 -1.19
CA PRO A 15 6.31 0.70 -0.62
C PRO A 15 6.81 -0.75 -0.66
N PHE A 16 6.50 -1.53 0.37
CA PHE A 16 6.71 -2.97 0.39
C PHE A 16 5.66 -3.66 1.26
N VAL A 17 5.41 -4.93 0.99
CA VAL A 17 4.42 -5.71 1.72
C VAL A 17 5.08 -6.90 2.38
N ILE A 18 4.65 -7.19 3.58
CA ILE A 18 5.12 -8.32 4.38
C ILE A 18 3.93 -9.22 4.68
N ASP A 19 4.09 -10.52 4.47
CA ASP A 19 3.04 -11.49 4.81
C ASP A 19 2.71 -11.41 6.31
N SER A 20 1.43 -11.48 6.65
CA SER A 20 0.95 -11.30 8.03
C SER A 20 1.64 -12.20 9.07
N GLU A 21 2.11 -13.37 8.65
CA GLU A 21 2.83 -14.32 9.50
C GLU A 21 4.27 -13.88 9.79
N LYS A 22 4.91 -13.19 8.86
CA LYS A 22 6.28 -12.65 8.98
C LYS A 22 6.32 -11.25 9.59
N TYR A 23 5.20 -10.53 9.60
CA TYR A 23 5.15 -9.13 10.01
C TYR A 23 5.63 -8.88 11.46
N PRO A 24 5.24 -9.69 12.47
CA PRO A 24 5.79 -9.54 13.81
C PRO A 24 7.31 -9.73 13.88
N TYR A 25 7.87 -10.66 13.10
CA TYR A 25 9.32 -10.90 13.06
C TYR A 25 10.08 -9.76 12.39
N PHE A 26 9.51 -9.13 11.37
CA PHE A 26 10.06 -7.91 10.79
C PHE A 26 10.15 -6.80 11.83
N ILE A 27 9.05 -6.52 12.55
CA ILE A 27 9.03 -5.51 13.62
C ILE A 27 10.08 -5.85 14.70
N GLU A 28 10.18 -7.12 15.07
CA GLU A 28 11.18 -7.59 16.03
C GLU A 28 12.60 -7.28 15.55
N SER A 29 12.89 -7.55 14.27
CA SER A 29 14.20 -7.28 13.68
C SER A 29 14.58 -5.80 13.74
N ILE A 30 13.61 -4.90 13.48
CA ILE A 30 13.83 -3.44 13.61
C ILE A 30 14.03 -3.04 15.07
N LEU A 31 13.23 -3.57 16.00
CA LEU A 31 13.36 -3.28 17.43
C LEU A 31 14.68 -3.78 18.04
N LYS A 32 15.28 -4.85 17.51
CA LYS A 32 16.61 -5.34 17.92
C LYS A 32 17.74 -4.41 17.48
N LYS A 33 17.58 -3.69 16.38
CA LYS A 33 18.59 -2.77 15.82
C LYS A 33 18.52 -1.38 16.47
N THR A 34 18.56 -1.31 17.80
CA THR A 34 18.39 -0.07 18.58
C THR A 34 19.39 1.05 18.27
N LYS A 35 20.58 0.70 17.75
CA LYS A 35 21.59 1.69 17.32
C LYS A 35 21.23 2.31 15.96
N GLU A 36 20.36 1.68 15.19
CA GLU A 36 19.95 2.12 13.86
C GLU A 36 18.55 2.72 13.87
N TRP A 37 17.62 2.10 14.57
CA TRP A 37 16.22 2.45 14.53
C TRP A 37 15.64 2.77 15.90
N THR A 38 14.83 3.82 15.96
CA THR A 38 14.10 4.22 17.15
C THR A 38 12.62 4.36 16.83
N MET A 39 11.75 3.74 17.64
CA MET A 39 10.31 3.89 17.51
C MET A 39 9.90 5.32 17.85
N VAL A 40 9.02 5.91 17.02
CA VAL A 40 8.45 7.24 17.24
C VAL A 40 7.22 7.12 18.14
N TYR A 41 7.21 7.89 19.22
CA TYR A 41 6.05 8.07 20.10
C TYR A 41 5.48 9.46 19.88
N HIS A 42 4.28 9.52 19.33
CA HIS A 42 3.60 10.79 19.13
C HIS A 42 3.07 11.31 20.47
N GLN A 43 3.13 12.62 20.67
CA GLN A 43 2.62 13.31 21.86
C GLN A 43 1.76 14.48 21.40
N TYR A 44 0.52 14.55 21.87
CA TYR A 44 -0.43 15.57 21.43
C TYR A 44 0.12 16.99 21.61
N LYS A 45 0.65 17.31 22.79
CA LYS A 45 1.22 18.64 23.09
C LYS A 45 2.41 19.06 22.21
N SER A 46 3.04 18.14 21.51
CA SER A 46 4.19 18.46 20.67
C SER A 46 3.80 19.02 19.31
N ASP A 47 2.56 18.77 18.85
CA ASP A 47 2.13 19.08 17.49
C ASP A 47 0.60 19.06 17.35
N GLU A 48 -0.10 19.79 18.25
CA GLU A 48 -1.58 19.82 18.34
C GLU A 48 -2.21 20.18 16.98
N GLU A 49 -1.69 21.22 16.34
CA GLU A 49 -2.21 21.73 15.08
C GLU A 49 -2.20 20.70 13.96
N SER A 50 -1.18 19.85 13.87
CA SER A 50 -1.11 18.78 12.89
C SER A 50 -2.08 17.65 13.19
N TYR A 51 -2.21 17.27 14.46
CA TYR A 51 -3.14 16.21 14.84
C TYR A 51 -4.58 16.63 14.69
N ASP A 52 -4.93 17.88 15.02
CA ASP A 52 -6.30 18.43 14.90
C ASP A 52 -6.75 18.64 13.45
N PHE A 53 -5.82 18.66 12.51
CA PHE A 53 -6.15 18.62 11.09
C PHE A 53 -6.94 17.35 10.73
N PHE A 54 -6.63 16.22 11.37
CA PHE A 54 -7.29 14.95 11.10
C PHE A 54 -8.49 14.71 12.02
N LEU A 55 -9.52 14.06 11.49
CA LEU A 55 -10.66 13.60 12.28
C LEU A 55 -10.22 12.64 13.41
N PRO A 56 -10.97 12.54 14.53
CA PRO A 56 -10.56 11.74 15.68
C PRO A 56 -10.21 10.29 15.36
N TYR A 57 -10.99 9.63 14.50
CA TYR A 57 -10.71 8.25 14.08
C TYR A 57 -9.45 8.15 13.20
N MET A 58 -9.17 9.18 12.38
CA MET A 58 -7.94 9.25 11.59
C MET A 58 -6.71 9.47 12.47
N ARG A 59 -6.81 10.30 13.50
CA ARG A 59 -5.73 10.44 14.50
C ARG A 59 -5.42 9.11 15.18
N LYS A 60 -6.47 8.36 15.56
CA LYS A 60 -6.31 7.04 16.18
C LYS A 60 -5.67 6.04 15.20
N PHE A 61 -6.00 6.12 13.93
CA PHE A 61 -5.44 5.26 12.89
C PHE A 61 -3.96 5.59 12.61
N LEU A 62 -3.63 6.85 12.36
CA LEU A 62 -2.29 7.29 11.97
C LEU A 62 -1.30 7.37 13.14
N PHE A 63 -1.79 7.78 14.31
CA PHE A 63 -0.98 8.12 15.47
C PHE A 63 -1.46 7.40 16.73
N PRO A 64 -1.55 6.07 16.73
CA PRO A 64 -2.13 5.33 17.86
C PRO A 64 -1.41 5.56 19.18
N SER A 65 -0.11 5.86 19.15
CA SER A 65 0.68 6.16 20.35
C SER A 65 0.26 7.44 21.08
N LEU A 66 -0.54 8.34 20.46
CA LEU A 66 -1.14 9.49 21.12
C LEU A 66 -2.10 9.09 22.27
N PHE A 67 -2.71 7.91 22.14
CA PHE A 67 -3.71 7.39 23.07
C PHE A 67 -3.10 6.44 24.12
N TRP A 68 -1.75 6.29 24.11
CA TRP A 68 -1.05 5.49 25.10
C TRP A 68 -0.72 6.33 26.33
N ASP A 69 -1.17 5.90 27.50
CA ASP A 69 -0.82 6.57 28.73
C ASP A 69 0.65 6.30 29.14
N LYS A 70 1.18 7.13 30.04
CA LYS A 70 2.55 7.01 30.53
C LYS A 70 2.83 5.65 31.19
N LYS A 71 1.83 5.07 31.87
CA LYS A 71 1.93 3.76 32.55
C LYS A 71 2.07 2.64 31.54
N TYR A 72 1.24 2.68 30.48
CA TYR A 72 1.32 1.73 29.37
C TYR A 72 2.68 1.80 28.67
N ILE A 73 3.12 3.01 28.30
CA ILE A 73 4.43 3.21 27.61
C ILE A 73 5.58 2.65 28.48
N LYS A 74 5.58 2.92 29.79
CA LYS A 74 6.59 2.38 30.71
C LYS A 74 6.56 0.86 30.73
N LYS A 75 5.38 0.24 30.89
CA LYS A 75 5.19 -1.22 30.88
C LYS A 75 5.61 -1.81 29.53
N PHE A 76 5.21 -1.19 28.42
CA PHE A 76 5.56 -1.64 27.08
C PHE A 76 7.08 -1.68 26.87
N LYS A 77 7.82 -0.64 27.30
CA LYS A 77 9.29 -0.57 27.19
C LYS A 77 10.02 -1.64 28.01
N THR A 78 9.43 -2.15 29.09
CA THR A 78 10.03 -3.18 29.94
C THR A 78 9.74 -4.61 29.44
N GLN A 79 8.83 -4.80 28.48
CA GLN A 79 8.52 -6.09 27.88
C GLN A 79 9.67 -6.60 26.99
N GLY A 80 9.76 -7.91 26.83
CA GLY A 80 10.69 -8.54 25.87
C GLY A 80 10.40 -8.10 24.43
N VAL A 81 11.43 -8.07 23.59
CA VAL A 81 11.34 -7.52 22.22
C VAL A 81 10.29 -8.22 21.39
N PHE A 82 10.21 -9.55 21.43
CA PHE A 82 9.21 -10.32 20.70
C PHE A 82 7.78 -10.00 21.13
N ARG A 83 7.52 -9.86 22.44
CA ARG A 83 6.19 -9.47 22.93
C ARG A 83 5.79 -8.09 22.45
N ARG A 84 6.72 -7.13 22.46
CA ARG A 84 6.50 -5.79 21.88
C ARG A 84 6.18 -5.86 20.40
N SER A 85 6.88 -6.69 19.63
CA SER A 85 6.61 -6.83 18.19
C SER A 85 5.23 -7.41 17.91
N LEU A 86 4.75 -8.37 18.72
CA LEU A 86 3.39 -8.91 18.62
C LEU A 86 2.31 -7.86 18.96
N GLU A 87 2.54 -6.97 19.94
CA GLU A 87 1.62 -5.88 20.25
C GLU A 87 1.62 -4.84 19.11
N LEU A 88 2.78 -4.46 18.61
CA LEU A 88 2.92 -3.49 17.53
C LEU A 88 2.34 -4.00 16.20
N SER A 89 2.46 -5.28 15.89
CA SER A 89 1.91 -5.84 14.65
C SER A 89 0.39 -5.77 14.53
N LYS A 90 -0.30 -5.52 15.65
CA LYS A 90 -1.75 -5.30 15.73
C LYS A 90 -2.11 -3.81 15.79
N THR A 91 -1.12 -2.92 15.77
CA THR A 91 -1.32 -1.49 15.83
C THR A 91 -1.54 -0.96 14.42
N THR A 92 -2.49 -0.05 14.25
CA THR A 92 -2.92 0.46 12.93
C THR A 92 -1.82 1.13 12.15
N CYS A 93 -0.95 1.91 12.81
CA CYS A 93 0.22 2.54 12.20
C CYS A 93 1.35 2.69 13.21
N ILE A 94 2.56 2.33 12.83
CA ILE A 94 3.78 2.52 13.62
C ILE A 94 4.87 3.13 12.76
N THR A 95 5.68 3.99 13.38
CA THR A 95 6.78 4.66 12.69
C THR A 95 8.09 4.40 13.43
N PHE A 96 9.11 4.02 12.67
CA PHE A 96 10.50 3.94 13.13
C PHE A 96 11.32 4.99 12.41
N LYS A 97 12.19 5.66 13.14
CA LYS A 97 13.10 6.68 12.62
C LYS A 97 14.52 6.13 12.63
N TYR A 98 15.25 6.33 11.52
CA TYR A 98 16.66 5.95 11.41
C TYR A 98 17.57 6.94 12.14
N ASN A 99 18.66 6.44 12.68
CA ASN A 99 19.69 7.28 13.32
C ASN A 99 20.54 8.00 12.24
N MET A 100 20.18 9.23 11.93
CA MET A 100 20.80 10.02 10.86
C MET A 100 22.26 10.36 11.09
N ALA A 101 22.78 10.22 12.31
CA ALA A 101 24.23 10.38 12.57
C ALA A 101 25.10 9.36 11.80
N ARG A 102 24.50 8.27 11.30
CA ARG A 102 25.16 7.22 10.52
C ARG A 102 25.28 7.55 9.03
N ILE A 103 24.43 8.45 8.51
CA ILE A 103 24.42 8.85 7.10
C ILE A 103 24.95 10.29 7.00
N LYS A 104 25.90 10.50 6.09
CA LYS A 104 26.49 11.83 5.89
C LYS A 104 25.80 12.52 4.70
N LYS A 105 26.20 12.16 3.50
CA LYS A 105 25.75 12.79 2.25
C LYS A 105 25.47 11.72 1.20
N GLY A 106 24.66 12.08 0.21
CA GLY A 106 24.42 11.26 -0.96
C GLY A 106 24.89 11.95 -2.24
N SER A 107 25.04 11.16 -3.29
CA SER A 107 25.32 11.67 -4.63
C SER A 107 24.66 10.80 -5.70
N ILE A 108 24.18 11.45 -6.73
CA ILE A 108 23.71 10.80 -7.96
C ILE A 108 24.66 11.16 -9.08
N THR A 109 25.19 10.16 -9.76
CA THR A 109 25.98 10.35 -10.99
C THR A 109 25.08 9.97 -12.17
N ASP A 110 24.80 10.92 -13.06
CA ASP A 110 24.00 10.67 -14.26
C ASP A 110 24.81 9.99 -15.39
N PHE A 111 24.18 9.79 -16.55
CA PHE A 111 24.82 9.14 -17.73
C PHE A 111 25.99 9.95 -18.30
N ASP A 112 25.91 11.27 -18.19
CA ASP A 112 26.90 12.19 -18.73
C ASP A 112 28.06 12.40 -17.73
N GLY A 113 28.02 11.69 -16.58
CA GLY A 113 29.02 11.80 -15.49
C GLY A 113 28.80 13.03 -14.59
N LYS A 114 27.71 13.77 -14.77
CA LYS A 114 27.35 14.90 -13.92
C LYS A 114 26.92 14.40 -12.53
N VAL A 115 27.43 15.02 -11.49
CA VAL A 115 27.12 14.65 -10.11
C VAL A 115 26.16 15.65 -9.49
N ILE A 116 25.07 15.14 -8.89
CA ILE A 116 24.14 15.90 -8.07
C ILE A 116 24.33 15.43 -6.62
N ASN A 117 24.85 16.31 -5.78
CA ASN A 117 24.98 16.06 -4.35
C ASN A 117 23.67 16.41 -3.65
N TYR A 118 23.35 15.65 -2.59
CA TYR A 118 22.16 15.84 -1.80
C TYR A 118 22.35 15.41 -0.34
N ASP A 119 21.55 15.99 0.54
CA ASP A 119 21.44 15.60 1.92
C ASP A 119 20.18 14.74 2.14
N ILE A 120 20.29 13.74 3.01
CA ILE A 120 19.13 13.02 3.55
C ILE A 120 18.91 13.53 4.97
N SER A 121 17.82 14.25 5.17
CA SER A 121 17.51 14.85 6.48
C SER A 121 16.77 13.89 7.40
N ASP A 122 16.07 12.91 6.85
CA ASP A 122 15.34 11.89 7.63
C ASP A 122 15.14 10.61 6.83
N ILE A 123 15.15 9.46 7.54
CA ILE A 123 14.69 8.17 6.99
C ILE A 123 13.73 7.55 7.99
N LYS A 124 12.55 7.14 7.51
CA LYS A 124 11.53 6.49 8.34
C LYS A 124 11.07 5.18 7.72
N ILE A 125 10.70 4.23 8.57
CA ILE A 125 9.87 3.09 8.18
C ILE A 125 8.50 3.33 8.80
N ILE A 126 7.48 3.39 7.95
CA ILE A 126 6.08 3.58 8.36
C ILE A 126 5.35 2.29 8.01
N CYS A 127 4.83 1.60 9.02
CA CYS A 127 4.18 0.31 8.85
C CYS A 127 2.72 0.41 9.26
N PHE A 128 1.84 -0.07 8.40
CA PHE A 128 0.41 -0.18 8.66
C PHE A 128 0.02 -1.60 9.04
N GLU A 129 -1.08 -1.74 9.75
CA GLU A 129 -1.70 -3.02 10.05
C GLU A 129 -1.91 -3.82 8.75
N GLY A 130 -1.64 -5.13 8.78
CA GLY A 130 -1.69 -5.97 7.58
C GLY A 130 -0.36 -6.09 6.83
N GLY A 131 0.71 -5.44 7.31
CA GLY A 131 2.06 -5.61 6.77
C GLY A 131 2.41 -4.73 5.56
N ILE A 132 1.60 -3.72 5.25
CA ILE A 132 1.96 -2.72 4.23
C ILE A 132 2.85 -1.66 4.87
N CYS A 133 4.04 -1.51 4.33
CA CYS A 133 5.07 -0.65 4.89
C CYS A 133 5.65 0.28 3.83
N PHE A 134 6.20 1.40 4.29
CA PHE A 134 6.90 2.39 3.45
C PHE A 134 8.24 2.72 4.06
N ILE A 135 9.29 2.78 3.23
CA ILE A 135 10.54 3.48 3.60
C ILE A 135 10.44 4.88 3.00
N ASP A 136 10.51 5.89 3.84
CA ASP A 136 10.47 7.31 3.48
C ASP A 136 11.86 7.90 3.58
N PHE A 137 12.39 8.42 2.47
CA PHE A 137 13.64 9.18 2.41
C PHE A 137 13.30 10.66 2.22
N LYS A 138 13.50 11.48 3.24
CA LYS A 138 13.41 12.93 3.12
C LYS A 138 14.75 13.51 2.67
N THR A 139 14.76 14.12 1.50
CA THR A 139 15.98 14.59 0.85
C THR A 139 15.91 16.06 0.46
N GLN A 140 17.08 16.67 0.29
CA GLN A 140 17.26 18.01 -0.21
C GLN A 140 18.54 18.07 -1.06
N ILE A 141 18.51 18.80 -2.17
CA ILE A 141 19.72 19.01 -3.00
C ILE A 141 20.71 19.85 -2.20
N ASP A 142 21.97 19.40 -2.13
CA ASP A 142 23.08 20.15 -1.53
C ASP A 142 23.63 21.13 -2.58
N GLU A 143 23.15 22.36 -2.54
CA GLU A 143 23.57 23.44 -3.44
C GLU A 143 24.29 24.54 -2.64
N LYS A 144 25.39 25.03 -3.19
CA LYS A 144 26.14 26.14 -2.58
C LYS A 144 25.60 27.52 -2.91
N SER A 145 24.84 27.63 -4.02
CA SER A 145 24.19 28.88 -4.43
C SER A 145 22.91 29.10 -3.63
N GLU A 146 22.53 30.37 -3.45
CA GLU A 146 21.27 30.74 -2.78
C GLU A 146 20.03 30.25 -3.54
N LEU A 147 20.16 30.03 -4.85
CA LEU A 147 19.07 29.58 -5.73
C LEU A 147 19.45 28.29 -6.45
N ILE A 148 18.54 27.35 -6.48
CA ILE A 148 18.66 26.05 -7.15
C ILE A 148 18.03 26.14 -8.54
N ASP A 149 18.74 25.67 -9.59
CA ASP A 149 18.15 25.52 -10.93
C ASP A 149 17.03 24.48 -10.91
N PHE A 150 15.86 24.83 -11.39
CA PHE A 150 14.69 23.95 -11.42
C PHE A 150 14.93 22.68 -12.25
N ASN A 151 15.68 22.77 -13.35
CA ASN A 151 16.07 21.60 -14.14
C ASN A 151 16.87 20.58 -13.30
N LYS A 152 17.72 21.07 -12.39
CA LYS A 152 18.46 20.20 -11.46
C LYS A 152 17.52 19.47 -10.51
N ILE A 153 16.39 20.12 -10.09
CA ILE A 153 15.37 19.49 -9.24
C ILE A 153 14.63 18.41 -10.04
N LEU A 154 14.26 18.66 -11.29
CA LEU A 154 13.64 17.68 -12.17
C LEU A 154 14.54 16.44 -12.32
N ASP A 155 15.79 16.65 -12.68
CA ASP A 155 16.76 15.56 -12.87
C ASP A 155 17.02 14.79 -11.58
N PHE A 156 17.18 15.48 -10.45
CA PHE A 156 17.33 14.86 -9.13
C PHE A 156 16.15 13.93 -8.81
N ASN A 157 14.93 14.43 -8.91
CA ASN A 157 13.74 13.64 -8.61
C ASN A 157 13.60 12.44 -9.56
N HIS A 158 13.86 12.65 -10.86
CA HIS A 158 13.82 11.60 -11.86
C HIS A 158 14.82 10.47 -11.57
N TYR A 159 16.06 10.80 -11.25
CA TYR A 159 17.10 9.81 -11.02
C TYR A 159 16.98 9.14 -9.66
N PHE A 160 16.63 9.89 -8.61
CA PHE A 160 16.55 9.33 -7.25
C PHE A 160 15.46 8.27 -7.13
N ARG A 161 14.30 8.47 -7.75
CA ARG A 161 13.18 7.54 -7.64
C ARG A 161 13.42 6.18 -8.29
N ASN A 162 14.32 6.10 -9.27
CA ASN A 162 14.57 4.87 -10.04
C ASN A 162 15.48 3.91 -9.24
N LEU A 163 14.97 2.73 -8.89
CA LEU A 163 15.70 1.72 -8.11
C LEU A 163 16.44 0.71 -8.98
N THR A 164 15.89 0.38 -10.13
CA THR A 164 16.48 -0.56 -11.11
C THR A 164 16.80 0.17 -12.39
N PRO A 165 18.09 0.39 -12.67
CA PRO A 165 18.46 0.94 -13.94
C PRO A 165 18.11 -0.06 -15.07
N ARG A 166 17.24 0.36 -15.99
CA ARG A 166 16.80 -0.47 -17.13
C ARG A 166 17.85 -0.58 -18.24
N ILE A 167 18.85 0.30 -18.25
CA ILE A 167 19.86 0.40 -19.31
C ILE A 167 21.25 0.42 -18.66
N LYS A 168 22.23 -0.26 -19.26
CA LYS A 168 23.65 -0.13 -18.88
C LYS A 168 24.04 1.34 -18.95
N GLY A 169 24.62 1.88 -17.87
CA GLY A 169 24.95 3.30 -17.77
C GLY A 169 23.91 4.17 -17.05
N SER A 170 22.89 3.57 -16.46
CA SER A 170 21.89 4.30 -15.66
C SER A 170 22.52 5.04 -14.48
N ALA A 171 21.89 6.14 -14.07
CA ALA A 171 22.30 6.93 -12.92
C ALA A 171 22.53 6.09 -11.67
N ILE A 172 23.65 6.32 -10.98
CA ILE A 172 24.02 5.58 -9.77
C ILE A 172 23.76 6.48 -8.56
N ASN A 173 22.81 6.07 -7.72
CA ASN A 173 22.47 6.77 -6.49
C ASN A 173 23.18 6.12 -5.29
N ARG A 174 24.03 6.88 -4.62
CA ARG A 174 24.90 6.42 -3.53
C ARG A 174 24.72 7.28 -2.28
N ILE A 175 24.77 6.62 -1.12
CA ILE A 175 24.86 7.27 0.20
C ILE A 175 26.12 6.83 0.92
N VAL A 176 26.60 7.65 1.83
CA VAL A 176 27.74 7.31 2.72
C VAL A 176 27.17 6.96 4.09
N GLU A 177 27.11 5.66 4.39
CA GLU A 177 26.70 5.12 5.69
C GLU A 177 27.90 4.59 6.47
N ASN A 178 28.17 5.11 7.69
CA ASN A 178 29.31 4.70 8.53
C ASN A 178 30.64 4.66 7.76
N SER A 179 30.91 5.68 6.95
CA SER A 179 32.11 5.78 6.10
C SER A 179 32.19 4.74 4.97
N LYS A 180 31.12 3.98 4.71
CA LYS A 180 31.01 3.07 3.57
C LYS A 180 30.01 3.59 2.56
N THR A 181 30.34 3.48 1.28
CA THR A 181 29.43 3.85 0.18
C THR A 181 28.46 2.70 -0.08
N VAL A 182 27.15 3.01 -0.01
CA VAL A 182 26.07 2.06 -0.24
C VAL A 182 25.11 2.64 -1.28
N ASN A 183 24.65 1.83 -2.23
CA ASN A 183 23.61 2.26 -3.16
C ASN A 183 22.24 2.20 -2.49
N ILE A 184 21.35 3.14 -2.80
CA ILE A 184 19.97 3.18 -2.25
C ILE A 184 19.24 1.84 -2.42
N PRO A 185 19.23 1.18 -3.60
CA PRO A 185 18.59 -0.12 -3.73
C PRO A 185 19.16 -1.20 -2.80
N LYS A 186 20.48 -1.16 -2.53
CA LYS A 186 21.10 -2.09 -1.58
C LYS A 186 20.71 -1.75 -0.13
N PHE A 187 20.63 -0.47 0.21
CA PHE A 187 20.17 -0.02 1.53
C PHE A 187 18.73 -0.51 1.79
N ILE A 188 17.81 -0.34 0.83
CA ILE A 188 16.44 -0.83 0.90
C ILE A 188 16.42 -2.34 1.08
N ARG A 189 17.14 -3.11 0.23
CA ARG A 189 17.18 -4.57 0.33
C ARG A 189 17.70 -5.08 1.67
N ASN A 190 18.66 -4.40 2.28
CA ASN A 190 19.17 -4.77 3.62
C ASN A 190 18.10 -4.68 4.71
N ILE A 191 17.04 -3.90 4.48
CA ILE A 191 15.90 -3.75 5.40
C ILE A 191 14.80 -4.76 5.06
N THR A 192 14.47 -4.95 3.77
CA THR A 192 13.23 -5.61 3.32
C THR A 192 13.39 -7.07 2.88
N SER A 193 14.56 -7.46 2.31
CA SER A 193 14.70 -8.67 1.50
C SER A 193 14.34 -9.99 2.18
N GLU A 194 14.49 -10.07 3.50
CA GLU A 194 14.21 -11.29 4.28
C GLU A 194 12.71 -11.47 4.52
N TYR A 195 11.97 -10.36 4.58
CA TYR A 195 10.57 -10.32 5.03
C TYR A 195 9.58 -9.98 3.92
N GLU A 196 10.05 -9.34 2.84
CA GLU A 196 9.20 -8.86 1.75
C GLU A 196 8.42 -10.00 1.11
N SER A 197 7.12 -9.80 0.95
CA SER A 197 6.24 -10.76 0.32
C SER A 197 6.56 -10.86 -1.18
N LYS A 198 6.57 -12.09 -1.69
CA LYS A 198 6.64 -12.35 -3.14
C LYS A 198 5.28 -12.18 -3.83
N SER A 199 4.25 -11.79 -3.08
CA SER A 199 2.87 -11.71 -3.57
C SER A 199 2.64 -10.56 -4.54
N LEU A 200 3.32 -9.43 -4.34
CA LEU A 200 3.26 -8.30 -5.26
C LEU A 200 4.30 -8.46 -6.36
N ASP A 201 3.87 -8.27 -7.60
CA ASP A 201 4.78 -8.28 -8.72
C ASP A 201 5.82 -7.15 -8.55
N LYS A 202 7.09 -7.48 -8.69
CA LYS A 202 8.21 -6.51 -8.59
C LYS A 202 8.09 -5.34 -9.56
N MET A 203 7.28 -5.46 -10.60
CA MET A 203 7.04 -4.39 -11.57
C MET A 203 6.37 -3.14 -10.95
N TYR A 204 5.65 -3.28 -9.82
CA TYR A 204 5.00 -2.14 -9.19
C TYR A 204 5.95 -1.24 -8.39
N PHE A 205 7.14 -1.74 -8.03
CA PHE A 205 8.05 -1.06 -7.11
C PHE A 205 9.49 -0.91 -7.65
N ASP A 206 9.66 -0.86 -8.96
CA ASP A 206 10.95 -0.50 -9.57
C ASP A 206 11.27 1.01 -9.43
N LYS A 207 10.28 1.80 -9.02
CA LYS A 207 10.37 3.23 -8.75
C LYS A 207 9.75 3.56 -7.39
N MET A 208 10.33 4.52 -6.69
CA MET A 208 9.72 5.10 -5.50
C MET A 208 8.66 6.12 -5.89
N PHE A 209 7.59 6.20 -5.10
CA PHE A 209 6.65 7.30 -5.20
C PHE A 209 7.33 8.60 -4.76
N THR A 210 7.19 9.65 -5.54
CA THR A 210 7.88 10.93 -5.31
C THR A 210 6.89 11.97 -4.80
N TYR A 211 7.12 12.52 -3.60
CA TYR A 211 6.33 13.62 -3.05
C TYR A 211 7.23 14.81 -2.81
N SER A 212 7.13 15.85 -3.66
CA SER A 212 8.10 16.94 -3.75
C SER A 212 7.48 18.29 -3.48
N TYR A 213 8.18 19.11 -2.70
CA TYR A 213 7.88 20.50 -2.43
C TYR A 213 8.97 21.38 -3.04
N VAL A 214 8.58 22.45 -3.70
CA VAL A 214 9.49 23.46 -4.24
C VAL A 214 8.95 24.87 -3.99
N CYS A 215 9.82 25.76 -3.49
CA CYS A 215 9.56 27.18 -3.36
C CYS A 215 10.34 27.92 -4.44
N VAL A 216 9.62 28.50 -5.40
CA VAL A 216 10.17 29.14 -6.58
C VAL A 216 10.34 30.64 -6.30
N ASP A 217 11.43 31.20 -6.82
CA ASP A 217 11.79 32.60 -6.70
C ASP A 217 10.91 33.43 -7.65
N ASP A 218 10.27 34.48 -7.12
CA ASP A 218 9.52 35.51 -7.83
C ASP A 218 8.47 35.00 -8.84
N TRP A 219 7.76 33.93 -8.53
CA TRP A 219 6.73 33.33 -9.38
C TRP A 219 5.32 33.81 -9.00
N GLU A 220 4.49 34.08 -10.04
CA GLU A 220 3.08 34.42 -9.90
C GLU A 220 2.22 33.66 -10.93
N LYS A 221 1.22 32.88 -10.45
CA LYS A 221 0.41 31.99 -11.28
C LYS A 221 -0.31 32.74 -12.44
N ASP A 222 -0.92 33.88 -12.17
CA ASP A 222 -1.75 34.61 -13.15
C ASP A 222 -0.92 35.10 -14.33
N THR A 223 0.36 35.42 -14.14
CA THR A 223 1.25 35.95 -15.17
C THR A 223 2.19 34.93 -15.78
N ASP A 224 2.60 33.94 -15.01
CA ASP A 224 3.71 33.04 -15.37
C ASP A 224 3.30 31.59 -15.62
N PHE A 225 2.07 31.19 -15.26
CA PHE A 225 1.65 29.81 -15.38
C PHE A 225 1.81 29.24 -16.79
N TYR A 226 1.32 29.92 -17.80
CA TYR A 226 1.44 29.43 -19.18
C TYR A 226 2.88 29.35 -19.69
N LYS A 227 3.77 30.20 -19.15
CA LYS A 227 5.20 30.13 -19.51
C LYS A 227 5.91 28.94 -18.93
N MET A 228 5.44 28.44 -17.79
CA MET A 228 6.07 27.36 -17.06
C MET A 228 5.25 26.05 -17.06
N GLN A 229 4.13 26.00 -17.73
CA GLN A 229 3.20 24.89 -17.76
C GLN A 229 3.91 23.55 -18.09
N ASN A 230 4.79 23.54 -19.08
CA ASN A 230 5.58 22.38 -19.45
C ASN A 230 6.56 21.94 -18.33
N ASP A 231 7.17 22.90 -17.63
CA ASP A 231 8.10 22.59 -16.53
C ASP A 231 7.32 22.07 -15.30
N PHE A 232 6.14 22.64 -15.02
CA PHE A 232 5.25 22.12 -13.99
C PHE A 232 4.76 20.71 -14.31
N TYR A 233 4.40 20.43 -15.56
CA TYR A 233 4.05 19.09 -16.02
C TYR A 233 5.19 18.10 -15.79
N LYS A 234 6.41 18.45 -16.20
CA LYS A 234 7.60 17.59 -15.95
C LYS A 234 7.80 17.34 -14.47
N PHE A 235 7.57 18.35 -13.63
CA PHE A 235 7.69 18.21 -12.18
C PHE A 235 6.62 17.28 -11.62
N GLN A 236 5.35 17.46 -12.02
CA GLN A 236 4.21 16.64 -11.58
C GLN A 236 4.39 15.17 -11.95
N TYR A 237 4.93 14.86 -13.14
CA TYR A 237 5.12 13.48 -13.62
C TYR A 237 6.54 12.96 -13.41
N VAL A 238 7.37 13.71 -12.70
CA VAL A 238 8.78 13.36 -12.39
C VAL A 238 9.57 12.99 -13.65
N MET A 239 9.42 13.80 -14.68
CA MET A 239 10.13 13.64 -15.94
C MET A 239 11.52 14.29 -15.85
N HIS A 240 12.43 13.82 -16.69
CA HIS A 240 13.74 14.42 -16.84
C HIS A 240 13.64 15.81 -17.48
N SER A 241 14.54 16.76 -17.13
CA SER A 241 14.53 18.12 -17.67
C SER A 241 14.61 18.16 -19.21
N LYS A 242 15.39 17.26 -19.81
CA LYS A 242 15.55 17.13 -21.27
C LYS A 242 14.41 16.36 -21.96
N SER A 243 13.36 15.92 -21.23
CA SER A 243 12.21 15.26 -21.86
C SER A 243 11.51 16.20 -22.84
N SER A 244 10.96 15.63 -23.92
CA SER A 244 10.25 16.39 -24.95
C SER A 244 9.14 17.25 -24.35
N ALA A 245 8.85 18.37 -25.00
CA ALA A 245 7.66 19.17 -24.68
C ALA A 245 6.39 18.34 -24.91
N ILE A 246 5.37 18.62 -24.13
CA ILE A 246 4.06 17.99 -24.24
C ILE A 246 3.17 18.74 -25.24
N PHE A 247 2.18 18.03 -25.80
CA PHE A 247 1.15 18.65 -26.61
C PHE A 247 0.28 19.61 -25.79
N ASN A 248 -0.21 20.69 -26.41
CA ASN A 248 -1.08 21.68 -25.76
C ASN A 248 -2.34 21.05 -25.14
N GLU A 249 -2.95 20.06 -25.81
CA GLU A 249 -4.12 19.33 -25.29
C GLU A 249 -3.83 18.58 -23.97
N GLU A 250 -2.64 18.03 -23.79
CA GLU A 250 -2.23 17.44 -22.51
C GLU A 250 -2.02 18.52 -21.44
N CYS A 251 -1.60 19.71 -21.82
CA CYS A 251 -1.52 20.84 -20.89
C CYS A 251 -2.88 21.24 -20.35
N ASP A 252 -3.93 21.19 -21.14
CA ASP A 252 -5.30 21.50 -20.70
C ASP A 252 -5.82 20.44 -19.71
N ARG A 253 -5.52 19.16 -19.94
CA ARG A 253 -5.83 18.06 -19.01
C ARG A 253 -5.08 18.11 -17.68
N LEU A 254 -3.99 18.86 -17.63
CA LEU A 254 -3.20 19.03 -16.41
C LEU A 254 -4.06 19.57 -15.26
N PHE A 255 -5.01 20.46 -15.56
CA PHE A 255 -5.91 21.03 -14.56
C PHE A 255 -6.83 20.01 -13.88
N ASP A 256 -7.13 18.90 -14.52
CA ASP A 256 -7.95 17.84 -13.94
C ASP A 256 -7.34 17.20 -12.68
N ASN A 257 -6.03 17.29 -12.53
CA ASN A 257 -5.25 16.72 -11.44
C ASN A 257 -4.40 17.78 -10.71
N VAL A 258 -4.89 19.01 -10.67
CA VAL A 258 -4.22 20.14 -10.00
C VAL A 258 -5.19 20.81 -9.04
N TYR A 259 -4.75 21.04 -7.81
CA TYR A 259 -5.42 21.90 -6.86
C TYR A 259 -4.72 23.26 -6.83
N SER A 260 -5.46 24.31 -7.13
CA SER A 260 -4.90 25.63 -7.36
C SER A 260 -5.86 26.73 -6.86
N ARG A 261 -6.20 26.63 -5.57
CA ARG A 261 -7.10 27.58 -4.90
C ARG A 261 -6.47 28.97 -4.71
N TRP A 262 -5.15 28.99 -4.43
CA TRP A 262 -4.43 30.22 -4.10
C TRP A 262 -3.55 30.71 -5.23
N LYS A 263 -3.30 32.02 -5.24
CA LYS A 263 -2.54 32.68 -6.29
C LYS A 263 -1.09 32.20 -6.40
N TYR A 264 -0.46 31.90 -5.29
CA TYR A 264 0.97 31.60 -5.18
C TYR A 264 1.28 30.14 -4.91
N SER A 265 0.29 29.25 -4.99
CA SER A 265 0.52 27.82 -4.76
C SER A 265 -0.29 26.94 -5.68
N MET A 266 0.32 25.82 -6.10
CA MET A 266 -0.30 24.76 -6.89
C MET A 266 0.12 23.39 -6.35
N PHE A 267 -0.83 22.45 -6.33
CA PHE A 267 -0.61 21.06 -5.97
C PHE A 267 -0.92 20.19 -7.17
N GLY A 268 0.02 19.36 -7.59
CA GLY A 268 -0.16 18.42 -8.68
C GLY A 268 -0.23 16.98 -8.16
N PHE A 269 -1.10 16.17 -8.76
CA PHE A 269 -1.37 14.79 -8.35
C PHE A 269 -1.18 13.84 -9.51
N SER A 270 -0.48 12.74 -9.30
CA SER A 270 -0.36 11.67 -10.28
C SER A 270 -0.30 10.29 -9.58
N ARG A 271 -0.35 9.22 -10.38
CA ARG A 271 -0.23 7.84 -9.84
C ARG A 271 1.14 7.53 -9.25
N GLU A 272 2.19 8.25 -9.66
CA GLU A 272 3.58 7.97 -9.28
C GLU A 272 4.20 9.10 -8.45
N SER A 273 3.47 10.22 -8.30
CA SER A 273 4.00 11.40 -7.63
C SER A 273 2.93 12.37 -7.16
N GLY A 274 3.32 13.23 -6.24
CA GLY A 274 2.62 14.43 -5.86
C GLY A 274 3.58 15.58 -5.69
N VAL A 275 3.16 16.77 -6.05
CA VAL A 275 4.01 17.96 -5.98
C VAL A 275 3.28 19.11 -5.36
N VAL A 276 4.02 19.93 -4.61
CA VAL A 276 3.59 21.22 -4.10
C VAL A 276 4.56 22.27 -4.63
N PHE A 277 4.03 23.17 -5.42
CA PHE A 277 4.76 24.22 -6.10
C PHE A 277 4.27 25.57 -5.58
N VAL A 278 5.14 26.33 -4.94
CA VAL A 278 4.78 27.59 -4.29
C VAL A 278 5.74 28.70 -4.68
N SER A 279 5.30 29.96 -4.48
CA SER A 279 6.12 31.14 -4.68
C SER A 279 6.60 31.70 -3.34
N ASP A 280 7.74 32.35 -3.38
CA ASP A 280 8.28 33.07 -2.23
C ASP A 280 7.61 34.44 -1.98
N LYS A 281 6.70 34.87 -2.86
CA LYS A 281 5.90 36.08 -2.69
C LYS A 281 4.94 36.03 -1.51
N GLU A 282 4.51 34.82 -1.12
CA GLU A 282 3.60 34.63 0.02
C GLU A 282 4.35 34.09 1.24
N LYS A 283 4.32 34.87 2.33
CA LYS A 283 4.99 34.50 3.59
C LYS A 283 4.50 33.17 4.16
N TYR A 284 3.21 32.85 4.01
CA TYR A 284 2.65 31.58 4.44
C TYR A 284 3.30 30.40 3.70
N ASP A 285 3.50 30.53 2.41
CA ASP A 285 4.09 29.49 1.57
C ASP A 285 5.57 29.20 1.94
N ILE A 286 6.27 30.24 2.44
CA ILE A 286 7.66 30.06 2.90
C ILE A 286 7.71 29.40 4.30
N THR A 287 6.84 29.83 5.21
CA THR A 287 6.99 29.51 6.64
C THR A 287 6.12 28.35 7.12
N ARG A 288 4.86 28.27 6.64
CA ARG A 288 3.86 27.33 7.12
C ARG A 288 3.63 26.15 6.16
N MET A 289 3.73 26.39 4.87
CA MET A 289 3.50 25.35 3.87
C MET A 289 4.49 24.16 3.99
N PRO A 290 5.81 24.35 4.24
CA PRO A 290 6.73 23.25 4.46
C PRO A 290 6.32 22.35 5.64
N TYR A 291 5.82 22.97 6.70
CA TYR A 291 5.30 22.25 7.86
C TYR A 291 4.04 21.46 7.50
N ASN A 292 3.07 22.07 6.83
CA ASN A 292 1.84 21.40 6.41
C ASN A 292 2.12 20.27 5.42
N PHE A 293 3.08 20.49 4.49
CA PHE A 293 3.53 19.49 3.54
C PHE A 293 4.01 18.22 4.23
N GLU A 294 4.84 18.35 5.27
CA GLU A 294 5.43 17.23 5.99
C GLU A 294 4.47 16.60 7.02
N LYS A 295 3.66 17.42 7.71
CA LYS A 295 2.89 16.98 8.89
C LYS A 295 1.44 16.65 8.59
N ARG A 296 0.89 17.16 7.50
CA ARG A 296 -0.51 16.96 7.10
C ARG A 296 -0.62 16.24 5.76
N TYR A 297 -0.13 16.85 4.71
CA TYR A 297 -0.34 16.35 3.35
C TYR A 297 0.45 15.07 3.05
N LEU A 298 1.64 14.88 3.61
CA LEU A 298 2.38 13.61 3.50
C LEU A 298 1.57 12.43 4.05
N TYR A 299 0.88 12.61 5.19
CA TYR A 299 0.04 11.54 5.74
C TYR A 299 -1.18 11.25 4.88
N MET A 300 -1.74 12.26 4.17
CA MET A 300 -2.80 12.03 3.19
C MET A 300 -2.30 11.12 2.05
N VAL A 301 -1.10 11.40 1.52
CA VAL A 301 -0.44 10.56 0.50
C VAL A 301 -0.24 9.14 1.01
N LEU A 302 0.28 8.98 2.23
CA LEU A 302 0.52 7.66 2.83
C LEU A 302 -0.76 6.84 2.98
N ILE A 303 -1.88 7.47 3.40
CA ILE A 303 -3.18 6.80 3.49
C ILE A 303 -3.65 6.37 2.10
N ALA A 304 -3.59 7.26 1.11
CA ALA A 304 -4.04 6.97 -0.24
C ALA A 304 -3.21 5.83 -0.89
N LEU A 305 -1.88 5.85 -0.71
CA LEU A 305 -0.99 4.77 -1.13
C LEU A 305 -1.28 3.46 -0.39
N TYR A 306 -1.49 3.52 0.92
CA TYR A 306 -1.86 2.37 1.73
C TYR A 306 -3.17 1.72 1.23
N GLN A 307 -4.20 2.53 0.98
CA GLN A 307 -5.47 2.04 0.44
C GLN A 307 -5.29 1.39 -0.93
N ARG A 308 -4.56 2.04 -1.84
CA ARG A 308 -4.28 1.49 -3.18
C ARG A 308 -3.54 0.16 -3.11
N ILE A 309 -2.46 0.07 -2.34
CA ILE A 309 -1.67 -1.15 -2.22
C ILE A 309 -2.48 -2.26 -1.55
N SER A 310 -3.31 -1.93 -0.56
CA SER A 310 -4.21 -2.89 0.08
C SER A 310 -5.17 -3.51 -0.94
N LEU A 311 -5.81 -2.69 -1.76
CA LEU A 311 -6.76 -3.15 -2.79
C LEU A 311 -6.07 -4.03 -3.85
N ILE A 312 -4.91 -3.60 -4.36
CA ILE A 312 -4.11 -4.41 -5.30
C ILE A 312 -3.72 -5.75 -4.67
N ASN A 313 -3.29 -5.75 -3.40
CA ASN A 313 -2.94 -6.98 -2.70
C ASN A 313 -4.15 -7.91 -2.49
N PHE A 314 -5.35 -7.35 -2.26
CA PHE A 314 -6.59 -8.14 -2.18
C PHE A 314 -6.93 -8.77 -3.51
N SER A 315 -6.93 -8.03 -4.63
CA SER A 315 -7.18 -8.56 -5.98
C SER A 315 -6.20 -9.69 -6.33
N GLN A 316 -4.90 -9.51 -6.10
CA GLN A 316 -3.90 -10.54 -6.36
C GLN A 316 -4.10 -11.81 -5.51
N ASN A 317 -4.54 -11.67 -4.27
CA ASN A 317 -4.82 -12.82 -3.40
C ASN A 317 -6.09 -13.54 -3.82
N LEU A 318 -7.10 -12.86 -4.39
CA LEU A 318 -8.28 -13.48 -5.00
C LEU A 318 -7.91 -14.36 -6.19
N MET A 319 -7.01 -13.89 -7.06
CA MET A 319 -6.56 -14.63 -8.25
C MET A 319 -5.86 -15.96 -7.91
N ARG A 320 -5.25 -16.10 -6.72
CA ARG A 320 -4.55 -17.32 -6.28
C ARG A 320 -5.44 -18.50 -5.90
N GLN A 321 -6.75 -18.32 -5.82
CA GLN A 321 -7.81 -19.35 -5.65
C GLN A 321 -7.62 -20.36 -4.51
N ASP A 322 -6.87 -20.07 -3.45
CA ASP A 322 -6.76 -20.94 -2.29
C ASP A 322 -7.99 -20.78 -1.36
N LYS A 323 -8.72 -21.89 -1.13
CA LYS A 323 -9.97 -21.90 -0.32
C LYS A 323 -9.76 -21.46 1.13
N THR A 324 -8.60 -21.73 1.70
CA THR A 324 -8.25 -21.31 3.07
C THR A 324 -7.94 -19.81 3.10
N ALA A 325 -7.33 -19.30 2.04
CA ALA A 325 -7.04 -17.89 1.86
C ALA A 325 -8.32 -17.05 1.77
N VAL A 326 -9.43 -17.59 1.19
CA VAL A 326 -10.68 -16.84 1.01
C VAL A 326 -11.37 -16.46 2.31
N LYS A 327 -11.44 -17.35 3.31
CA LYS A 327 -11.99 -17.00 4.63
C LYS A 327 -11.17 -15.92 5.31
N LYS A 328 -9.83 -15.99 5.19
CA LYS A 328 -8.89 -14.99 5.71
C LYS A 328 -9.04 -13.67 4.95
N LEU A 329 -9.20 -13.76 3.63
CA LEU A 329 -9.41 -12.60 2.76
C LEU A 329 -10.73 -11.87 3.08
N LYS A 330 -11.84 -12.61 3.29
CA LYS A 330 -13.11 -12.02 3.74
C LYS A 330 -12.92 -11.18 4.99
N LYS A 331 -12.29 -11.79 6.01
CA LYS A 331 -12.02 -11.10 7.27
C LYS A 331 -11.20 -9.84 7.04
N ASN A 332 -10.13 -9.94 6.24
CA ASN A 332 -9.22 -8.83 5.99
C ASN A 332 -9.88 -7.72 5.17
N LEU A 333 -10.66 -8.04 4.13
CA LEU A 333 -11.38 -7.06 3.33
C LEU A 333 -12.48 -6.36 4.16
N THR A 334 -13.25 -7.12 4.96
CA THR A 334 -14.24 -6.52 5.87
C THR A 334 -13.58 -5.62 6.92
N GLN A 335 -12.46 -6.04 7.49
CA GLN A 335 -11.70 -5.23 8.43
C GLN A 335 -11.16 -3.98 7.75
N PHE A 336 -10.60 -4.08 6.55
CA PHE A 336 -10.13 -2.93 5.75
C PHE A 336 -11.28 -1.95 5.47
N THR A 337 -12.43 -2.42 4.99
CA THR A 337 -13.60 -1.58 4.71
C THR A 337 -14.09 -0.85 5.94
N ASN A 338 -14.12 -1.51 7.10
CA ASN A 338 -14.64 -0.94 8.34
C ASN A 338 -13.65 -0.02 9.06
N SER A 339 -12.35 -0.24 8.91
CA SER A 339 -11.33 0.44 9.73
C SER A 339 -10.30 1.24 8.95
N SER A 340 -10.24 1.09 7.62
CA SER A 340 -9.16 1.65 6.80
C SER A 340 -9.62 2.27 5.48
N TRP A 341 -10.90 2.13 5.12
CA TRP A 341 -11.52 2.80 3.97
C TRP A 341 -12.17 4.10 4.45
N PHE A 342 -11.53 5.23 4.17
CA PHE A 342 -11.94 6.53 4.70
C PHE A 342 -12.50 7.41 3.59
N GLY A 343 -13.79 7.75 3.67
CA GLY A 343 -14.42 8.75 2.80
C GLY A 343 -14.04 10.18 3.21
N GLN A 344 -13.87 10.41 4.50
CA GLN A 344 -13.46 11.70 5.06
C GLN A 344 -12.25 11.50 5.97
N ILE A 345 -11.29 12.42 5.90
CA ILE A 345 -10.06 12.36 6.72
C ILE A 345 -9.86 13.61 7.57
N THR A 346 -10.48 14.71 7.18
CA THR A 346 -10.39 16.01 7.85
C THR A 346 -11.70 16.78 7.72
N ASN A 347 -11.92 17.77 8.60
CA ASN A 347 -13.02 18.74 8.48
C ASN A 347 -12.61 19.98 7.64
N SER A 348 -11.34 20.09 7.26
CA SER A 348 -10.87 21.19 6.45
C SER A 348 -11.36 21.04 5.00
N GLU A 349 -12.06 22.05 4.48
CA GLU A 349 -12.57 22.06 3.09
C GLU A 349 -11.44 21.81 2.07
N HIS A 350 -10.36 22.59 2.12
CA HIS A 350 -9.22 22.42 1.22
C HIS A 350 -8.53 21.05 1.41
N GLY A 351 -8.48 20.55 2.64
CA GLY A 351 -7.96 19.22 2.92
C GLY A 351 -8.80 18.13 2.27
N MET A 352 -10.14 18.27 2.28
CA MET A 352 -11.04 17.33 1.61
C MET A 352 -10.96 17.42 0.09
N ASP A 353 -10.74 18.61 -0.49
CA ASP A 353 -10.52 18.76 -1.93
C ASP A 353 -9.22 18.06 -2.37
N ILE A 354 -8.14 18.25 -1.63
CA ILE A 354 -6.86 17.55 -1.85
C ILE A 354 -7.05 16.02 -1.70
N TRP A 355 -7.83 15.58 -0.71
CA TRP A 355 -8.12 14.16 -0.49
C TRP A 355 -8.86 13.54 -1.69
N LYS A 356 -9.89 14.20 -2.21
CA LYS A 356 -10.62 13.75 -3.40
C LYS A 356 -9.71 13.65 -4.63
N LEU A 357 -8.78 14.58 -4.79
CA LEU A 357 -7.81 14.54 -5.90
C LEU A 357 -6.83 13.37 -5.75
N TRP A 358 -6.41 13.01 -4.53
CA TRP A 358 -5.65 11.78 -4.30
C TRP A 358 -6.45 10.52 -4.63
N GLN A 359 -7.71 10.46 -4.19
CA GLN A 359 -8.59 9.34 -4.53
C GLN A 359 -8.75 9.20 -6.05
N LYS A 360 -8.99 10.30 -6.76
CA LYS A 360 -9.09 10.34 -8.24
C LYS A 360 -7.77 9.93 -8.90
N ALA A 361 -6.64 10.51 -8.51
CA ALA A 361 -5.33 10.23 -9.11
C ALA A 361 -4.93 8.75 -8.99
N PHE A 362 -5.29 8.10 -7.90
CA PHE A 362 -5.04 6.67 -7.68
C PHE A 362 -6.15 5.76 -8.20
N GLY A 363 -7.30 6.30 -8.62
CA GLY A 363 -8.47 5.52 -9.04
C GLY A 363 -9.00 4.65 -7.89
N LEU A 364 -9.03 5.19 -6.65
CA LEU A 364 -9.37 4.40 -5.47
C LEU A 364 -10.82 3.92 -5.46
N PRO A 365 -11.84 4.73 -5.83
CA PRO A 365 -13.22 4.28 -5.86
C PRO A 365 -13.42 3.15 -6.86
N GLU A 366 -12.92 3.30 -8.07
CA GLU A 366 -13.05 2.32 -9.16
C GLU A 366 -12.34 1.00 -8.79
N LEU A 367 -11.13 1.09 -8.23
CA LEU A 367 -10.38 -0.08 -7.78
C LEU A 367 -11.06 -0.79 -6.60
N TYR A 368 -11.69 -0.05 -5.69
CA TYR A 368 -12.48 -0.61 -4.60
C TYR A 368 -13.68 -1.38 -5.13
N ASP A 369 -14.44 -0.79 -6.05
CA ASP A 369 -15.62 -1.41 -6.65
C ASP A 369 -15.26 -2.69 -7.44
N GLU A 370 -14.16 -2.65 -8.19
CA GLU A 370 -13.61 -3.81 -8.92
C GLU A 370 -13.26 -4.96 -7.94
N VAL A 371 -12.46 -4.69 -6.92
CA VAL A 371 -12.05 -5.69 -5.93
C VAL A 371 -13.26 -6.23 -5.16
N HIS A 372 -14.22 -5.37 -4.82
CA HIS A 372 -15.44 -5.77 -4.12
C HIS A 372 -16.30 -6.69 -4.98
N LYS A 373 -16.46 -6.37 -6.26
CA LYS A 373 -17.18 -7.20 -7.24
C LYS A 373 -16.50 -8.56 -7.45
N GLU A 374 -15.18 -8.57 -7.70
CA GLU A 374 -14.40 -9.82 -7.81
C GLU A 374 -14.57 -10.70 -6.57
N TYR A 375 -14.57 -10.08 -5.38
CA TYR A 375 -14.78 -10.79 -4.13
C TYR A 375 -16.18 -11.41 -4.04
N LEU A 376 -17.25 -10.67 -4.40
CA LEU A 376 -18.63 -11.18 -4.38
C LEU A 376 -18.80 -12.34 -5.35
N GLU A 377 -18.34 -12.22 -6.59
CA GLU A 377 -18.39 -13.28 -7.61
C GLU A 377 -17.66 -14.55 -7.13
N TYR A 378 -16.49 -14.39 -6.53
CA TYR A 378 -15.76 -15.52 -5.99
C TYR A 378 -16.47 -16.14 -4.78
N TYR A 379 -17.01 -15.34 -3.88
CA TYR A 379 -17.78 -15.80 -2.71
C TYR A 379 -19.01 -16.62 -3.15
N ASP A 380 -19.79 -16.12 -4.10
CA ASP A 380 -20.97 -16.80 -4.64
C ASP A 380 -20.58 -18.13 -5.28
N TYR A 381 -19.49 -18.18 -6.03
CA TYR A 381 -18.95 -19.43 -6.59
C TYR A 381 -18.61 -20.45 -5.49
N VAL A 382 -17.94 -20.03 -4.42
CA VAL A 382 -17.56 -20.93 -3.30
C VAL A 382 -18.80 -21.41 -2.54
N VAL A 383 -19.77 -20.52 -2.28
CA VAL A 383 -21.02 -20.85 -1.59
C VAL A 383 -21.86 -21.83 -2.42
N SER A 384 -22.07 -21.55 -3.71
CA SER A 384 -22.80 -22.42 -4.64
C SER A 384 -22.16 -23.82 -4.73
N ASN A 385 -20.84 -23.88 -4.81
CA ASN A 385 -20.12 -25.17 -4.84
C ASN A 385 -20.28 -25.97 -3.53
N ASN A 386 -20.29 -25.30 -2.37
CA ASN A 386 -20.54 -25.93 -1.08
C ASN A 386 -22.01 -26.41 -0.95
N GLN A 387 -22.96 -25.59 -1.37
CA GLN A 387 -24.39 -25.96 -1.40
C GLN A 387 -24.63 -27.19 -2.27
N SER A 388 -24.04 -27.24 -3.48
CA SER A 388 -24.09 -28.42 -4.35
C SER A 388 -23.53 -29.68 -3.69
N ARG A 389 -22.46 -29.58 -2.89
CA ARG A 389 -21.90 -30.71 -2.13
C ARG A 389 -22.82 -31.16 -1.00
N ILE A 390 -23.39 -30.23 -0.24
CA ILE A 390 -24.34 -30.52 0.83
C ILE A 390 -25.59 -31.20 0.25
N SER A 391 -26.15 -30.68 -0.86
CA SER A 391 -27.32 -31.28 -1.55
C SER A 391 -26.99 -32.71 -2.01
N MET A 392 -25.80 -32.96 -2.53
CA MET A 392 -25.39 -34.31 -2.93
C MET A 392 -25.29 -35.26 -1.72
N ILE A 393 -24.71 -34.82 -0.60
CA ILE A 393 -24.64 -35.62 0.64
C ILE A 393 -26.07 -35.93 1.12
N LEU A 394 -26.95 -34.94 1.17
CA LEU A 394 -28.34 -35.13 1.57
C LEU A 394 -29.09 -36.09 0.61
N MET A 395 -28.82 -35.99 -0.69
CA MET A 395 -29.40 -36.92 -1.69
C MET A 395 -28.92 -38.37 -1.44
N ILE A 396 -27.64 -38.58 -1.11
CA ILE A 396 -27.11 -39.90 -0.74
C ILE A 396 -27.79 -40.43 0.53
N PHE A 397 -27.93 -39.62 1.57
CA PHE A 397 -28.67 -40.02 2.78
C PHE A 397 -30.13 -40.29 2.50
N TYR A 398 -30.80 -39.54 1.62
CA TYR A 398 -32.19 -39.78 1.23
C TYR A 398 -32.34 -41.10 0.49
N VAL A 399 -31.46 -41.42 -0.47
CA VAL A 399 -31.44 -42.71 -1.17
C VAL A 399 -31.24 -43.88 -0.20
N ILE A 400 -30.30 -43.75 0.74
CA ILE A 400 -30.04 -44.79 1.78
C ILE A 400 -31.30 -45.00 2.63
N ASN A 401 -31.97 -43.96 3.12
CA ASN A 401 -33.18 -44.06 3.93
C ASN A 401 -34.34 -44.68 3.19
N ILE A 402 -34.58 -44.32 1.91
CA ILE A 402 -35.62 -44.97 1.08
C ILE A 402 -35.34 -46.46 0.91
N SER A 403 -34.07 -46.80 0.69
CA SER A 403 -33.65 -48.19 0.54
C SER A 403 -33.93 -49.01 1.80
N PHE A 404 -33.55 -48.47 2.98
CA PHE A 404 -33.87 -49.11 4.26
C PHE A 404 -35.37 -49.24 4.52
N SER A 405 -36.14 -48.17 4.25
CA SER A 405 -37.61 -48.21 4.40
C SER A 405 -38.27 -49.22 3.46
N GLY A 406 -37.78 -49.32 2.22
CA GLY A 406 -38.23 -50.30 1.24
C GLY A 406 -37.97 -51.72 1.67
N ILE A 407 -36.77 -52.02 2.22
CA ILE A 407 -36.39 -53.31 2.78
C ILE A 407 -37.32 -53.68 3.96
N GLN A 408 -37.52 -52.72 4.88
CA GLN A 408 -38.36 -52.91 6.06
C GLN A 408 -39.82 -53.15 5.71
N MET A 409 -40.34 -52.50 4.67
CA MET A 409 -41.70 -52.69 4.14
C MET A 409 -41.82 -54.10 3.53
N LEU A 410 -40.84 -54.55 2.73
CA LEU A 410 -40.81 -55.86 2.11
C LEU A 410 -40.75 -56.95 3.15
N THR A 411 -39.93 -56.84 4.20
CA THR A 411 -39.79 -57.83 5.29
C THR A 411 -41.05 -57.92 6.14
N ASN A 412 -41.83 -56.85 6.30
CA ASN A 412 -43.07 -56.82 7.09
C ASN A 412 -44.29 -57.33 6.31
N VAL A 413 -44.31 -57.21 4.98
CA VAL A 413 -45.47 -57.60 4.14
C VAL A 413 -45.38 -59.03 3.63
N ILE A 414 -44.18 -59.57 3.50
CA ILE A 414 -43.92 -60.89 2.94
C ILE A 414 -43.31 -61.78 4.04
N ASN A 415 -44.07 -62.74 4.56
CA ASN A 415 -43.56 -63.79 5.47
C ASN A 415 -42.62 -64.72 4.69
N LEU A 416 -41.41 -64.26 4.41
CA LEU A 416 -40.41 -65.01 3.65
C LEU A 416 -39.50 -65.79 4.60
N GLU A 417 -39.12 -67.03 4.19
CA GLU A 417 -38.03 -67.76 4.84
C GLU A 417 -36.73 -66.94 4.74
N ASP A 418 -35.82 -67.07 5.73
CA ASP A 418 -34.60 -66.27 5.87
C ASP A 418 -33.78 -66.14 4.56
N ILE A 419 -33.69 -67.20 3.78
CA ILE A 419 -32.91 -67.22 2.52
C ILE A 419 -33.50 -66.28 1.47
N GLN A 420 -34.84 -66.16 1.37
CA GLN A 420 -35.50 -65.29 0.40
C GLN A 420 -35.32 -63.81 0.77
N VAL A 421 -35.25 -63.51 2.07
CA VAL A 421 -34.95 -62.16 2.57
C VAL A 421 -33.52 -61.72 2.17
N TYR A 422 -32.53 -62.63 2.31
CA TYR A 422 -31.15 -62.34 1.88
C TYR A 422 -31.03 -62.14 0.37
N ILE A 423 -31.78 -62.86 -0.45
CA ILE A 423 -31.79 -62.70 -1.92
C ILE A 423 -32.38 -61.30 -2.29
N ILE A 424 -33.46 -60.86 -1.66
CA ILE A 424 -34.08 -59.56 -1.89
C ILE A 424 -33.13 -58.44 -1.45
N ILE A 425 -32.50 -58.54 -0.30
CA ILE A 425 -31.48 -57.60 0.18
C ILE A 425 -30.32 -57.52 -0.81
N ALA A 426 -29.82 -58.65 -1.32
CA ALA A 426 -28.76 -58.69 -2.33
C ALA A 426 -29.17 -58.01 -3.67
N MET A 427 -30.41 -58.23 -4.13
CA MET A 427 -30.93 -57.57 -5.33
C MET A 427 -31.07 -56.06 -5.15
N VAL A 428 -31.57 -55.60 -4.01
CA VAL A 428 -31.67 -54.18 -3.69
C VAL A 428 -30.28 -53.54 -3.61
N PHE A 429 -29.30 -54.21 -2.96
CA PHE A 429 -27.92 -53.72 -2.94
C PHE A 429 -27.29 -53.68 -4.33
N SER A 430 -27.53 -54.66 -5.18
CA SER A 430 -27.06 -54.68 -6.57
C SER A 430 -27.70 -53.56 -7.44
N ALA A 431 -28.99 -53.32 -7.26
CA ALA A 431 -29.70 -52.25 -7.94
C ALA A 431 -29.24 -50.82 -7.51
N LEU A 432 -28.83 -50.69 -6.25
CA LEU A 432 -28.29 -49.45 -5.68
C LEU A 432 -26.80 -49.25 -5.97
N SER A 433 -26.04 -50.31 -6.24
CA SER A 433 -24.62 -50.24 -6.53
C SER A 433 -24.34 -49.42 -7.81
N TYR A 434 -25.17 -49.49 -8.80
CA TYR A 434 -25.01 -48.78 -10.06
C TYR A 434 -25.18 -47.25 -9.91
N PRO A 435 -26.24 -46.72 -9.30
CA PRO A 435 -26.37 -45.28 -9.01
C PRO A 435 -25.26 -44.76 -8.09
N THR A 436 -24.87 -45.54 -7.07
CA THR A 436 -23.76 -45.10 -6.17
C THR A 436 -22.43 -45.08 -6.90
N TYR A 437 -22.16 -46.03 -7.81
CA TYR A 437 -21.00 -46.06 -8.65
C TYR A 437 -20.98 -44.85 -9.62
N LEU A 438 -22.12 -44.51 -10.26
CA LEU A 438 -22.25 -43.35 -11.12
C LEU A 438 -21.98 -42.06 -10.34
N ILE A 439 -22.51 -41.93 -9.15
CA ILE A 439 -22.26 -40.76 -8.26
C ILE A 439 -20.78 -40.71 -7.85
N ALA A 440 -20.17 -41.79 -7.47
CA ALA A 440 -18.76 -41.89 -7.11
C ALA A 440 -17.84 -41.59 -8.31
N SER A 441 -18.16 -42.14 -9.51
CA SER A 441 -17.48 -41.83 -10.78
C SER A 441 -17.57 -40.36 -11.16
N TRP A 442 -18.77 -39.78 -11.05
CA TRP A 442 -18.98 -38.34 -11.30
C TRP A 442 -18.20 -37.48 -10.29
N ILE A 443 -18.18 -37.87 -9.02
CA ILE A 443 -17.36 -37.21 -7.98
C ILE A 443 -15.88 -37.27 -8.37
N LYS A 444 -15.38 -38.47 -8.73
CA LYS A 444 -13.98 -38.67 -9.13
C LYS A 444 -13.62 -37.83 -10.35
N HIS A 445 -14.45 -37.85 -11.41
CA HIS A 445 -14.20 -37.05 -12.61
C HIS A 445 -14.25 -35.54 -12.37
N LYS A 446 -15.08 -35.07 -11.42
CA LYS A 446 -15.11 -33.68 -11.00
C LYS A 446 -13.89 -33.28 -10.14
N PHE A 447 -13.28 -34.25 -9.46
CA PHE A 447 -12.00 -34.04 -8.73
C PHE A 447 -10.80 -34.06 -9.68
N GLU A 448 -10.76 -34.92 -10.68
CA GLU A 448 -9.68 -35.01 -11.67
C GLU A 448 -9.62 -33.81 -12.64
N LYS A 449 -10.75 -33.15 -12.92
CA LYS A 449 -10.78 -31.89 -13.70
C LYS A 449 -10.34 -30.64 -12.91
N LYS A 450 -9.98 -30.78 -11.63
CA LYS A 450 -9.61 -29.69 -10.73
C LYS A 450 -8.13 -29.66 -10.35
N PHE A 451 -7.32 -30.55 -10.92
CA PHE A 451 -5.87 -30.52 -10.94
C PHE A 451 -5.44 -30.39 -12.41
#